data_e6dcd0a34407a52f3c58221e08532421
#
_entry.id   e6dcd0a34407a52f3c58221e08532421
#
_cell.length_a   1.000
_cell.length_b   1.000
_cell.length_c   1.000
_cell.angle_alpha   90.00
_cell.angle_beta   90.00
_cell.angle_gamma   90.00
#
_symmetry.space_group_name_H-M   'P 1'
#
loop_
_entity.id
_entity.type
_entity.pdbx_description
1 polymer ?
#
loop_
_entity_poly.entity_id
_entity_poly.type
_entity_poly.pdbx_seq_one_letter_code
_entity_poly.pdbx_strand_id
1 'polypeptide(L)'
;VTVELETSRPATAMEWLGQPRGLSVLFLTEMWTQFSFFGMRTLLVYYMTKQLMIDQQHSSLIYGGYAAAVYFTPIFGGVIADRFIGKRNAVVIGGLLMAAGHFMMAFPSLFYVALAAIALGNGLFLPSLSSQVNSLYAHGDPRLASAYNVYYVGINLGAFLAPFVCGTLGEVYGWHWGFAAAGVGMLIGLFTYLAGLKYLPVEKIGPREPHKPADGMHPRRRFLLLFGIMAVVIVFRGAYEQNGNTIALWTDSGVDRHLGGG
;
A
#
# COMPACT_ATOMS: atom_id res chain seq x y z
N VAL A 1 29.08 -20.61 -36.70
CA VAL A 1 28.56 -20.98 -35.36
C VAL A 1 27.39 -20.05 -35.10
N THR A 2 26.22 -20.49 -35.49
CA THR A 2 24.93 -19.83 -35.22
C THR A 2 24.59 -20.10 -33.75
N VAL A 3 24.66 -19.04 -32.91
CA VAL A 3 24.13 -19.08 -31.56
C VAL A 3 22.62 -18.97 -31.70
N GLU A 4 21.92 -20.09 -31.56
CA GLU A 4 20.46 -20.12 -31.34
C GLU A 4 20.22 -19.48 -29.99
N LEU A 5 19.70 -18.25 -30.01
CA LEU A 5 19.06 -17.62 -28.87
C LEU A 5 17.76 -18.41 -28.60
N GLU A 6 17.86 -19.44 -27.77
CA GLU A 6 16.70 -20.08 -27.17
C GLU A 6 15.93 -19.00 -26.40
N THR A 7 14.96 -18.39 -27.08
CA THR A 7 13.90 -17.65 -26.45
C THR A 7 13.01 -18.66 -25.72
N SER A 8 13.41 -19.09 -24.54
CA SER A 8 12.55 -19.82 -23.63
C SER A 8 11.41 -18.91 -23.18
N ARG A 9 10.39 -18.76 -24.03
CA ARG A 9 9.06 -18.34 -23.57
C ARG A 9 8.61 -19.43 -22.60
N PRO A 10 8.36 -19.12 -21.32
CA PRO A 10 7.68 -20.08 -20.47
C PRO A 10 6.31 -20.32 -21.10
N ALA A 11 6.06 -21.57 -21.48
CA ALA A 11 4.81 -22.01 -22.07
C ALA A 11 3.64 -21.59 -21.18
N THR A 12 2.59 -21.01 -21.81
CA THR A 12 1.23 -20.86 -21.27
C THR A 12 1.06 -20.01 -19.99
N ALA A 13 1.64 -18.83 -19.92
CA ALA A 13 1.08 -17.79 -19.06
C ALA A 13 -0.20 -17.26 -19.74
N MET A 14 -1.38 -17.72 -19.29
CA MET A 14 -2.65 -17.20 -19.80
C MET A 14 -2.64 -15.68 -19.59
N GLU A 15 -2.81 -14.91 -20.68
CA GLU A 15 -2.74 -13.46 -20.67
C GLU A 15 -4.02 -12.85 -20.12
N TRP A 16 -3.87 -11.80 -19.34
CA TRP A 16 -4.93 -10.92 -18.88
C TRP A 16 -4.64 -9.50 -19.37
N LEU A 17 -5.46 -8.97 -20.27
CA LEU A 17 -5.20 -7.70 -20.95
C LEU A 17 -3.82 -7.64 -21.66
N GLY A 18 -3.37 -8.74 -22.27
CA GLY A 18 -2.05 -8.84 -22.87
C GLY A 18 -0.88 -8.94 -21.86
N GLN A 19 -1.19 -9.11 -20.57
CA GLN A 19 -0.23 -9.18 -19.48
C GLN A 19 -0.23 -10.57 -18.83
N PRO A 20 0.85 -10.98 -18.16
CA PRO A 20 0.88 -12.23 -17.40
C PRO A 20 -0.23 -12.29 -16.33
N ARG A 21 -0.84 -13.45 -16.11
CA ARG A 21 -1.86 -13.63 -15.07
C ARG A 21 -1.41 -13.23 -13.66
N GLY A 22 -0.14 -13.33 -13.36
CA GLY A 22 0.41 -12.84 -12.10
C GLY A 22 0.11 -11.37 -11.85
N LEU A 23 0.01 -10.54 -12.92
CA LEU A 23 -0.35 -9.13 -12.78
C LEU A 23 -1.78 -8.95 -12.27
N SER A 24 -2.75 -9.77 -12.70
CA SER A 24 -4.13 -9.67 -12.19
C SER A 24 -4.19 -10.00 -10.69
N VAL A 25 -3.38 -10.95 -10.23
CA VAL A 25 -3.27 -11.26 -8.80
C VAL A 25 -2.72 -10.07 -8.03
N LEU A 26 -1.60 -9.49 -8.49
CA LEU A 26 -1.00 -8.34 -7.83
C LEU A 26 -1.91 -7.10 -7.88
N PHE A 27 -2.59 -6.87 -9.00
CA PHE A 27 -3.57 -5.79 -9.19
C PHE A 27 -4.73 -5.90 -8.17
N LEU A 28 -5.37 -7.07 -8.08
CA LEU A 28 -6.49 -7.26 -7.16
C LEU A 28 -6.04 -7.22 -5.70
N THR A 29 -4.89 -7.80 -5.40
CA THR A 29 -4.31 -7.74 -4.05
C THR A 29 -4.06 -6.30 -3.63
N GLU A 30 -3.42 -5.51 -4.49
CA GLU A 30 -3.14 -4.10 -4.22
C GLU A 30 -4.43 -3.28 -4.12
N MET A 31 -5.39 -3.49 -5.00
CA MET A 31 -6.69 -2.83 -4.94
C MET A 31 -7.36 -3.01 -3.58
N TRP A 32 -7.42 -4.24 -3.07
CA TRP A 32 -8.01 -4.52 -1.76
C TRP A 32 -7.18 -3.99 -0.60
N THR A 33 -5.86 -3.99 -0.73
CA THR A 33 -4.96 -3.38 0.26
C THR A 33 -5.17 -1.87 0.34
N GLN A 34 -5.28 -1.20 -0.80
CA GLN A 34 -5.54 0.24 -0.84
C GLN A 34 -6.96 0.58 -0.36
N PHE A 35 -7.95 -0.25 -0.68
CA PHE A 35 -9.28 -0.15 -0.09
C PHE A 35 -9.21 -0.20 1.44
N SER A 36 -8.51 -1.16 2.00
CA SER A 36 -8.32 -1.31 3.44
C SER A 36 -7.62 -0.10 4.06
N PHE A 37 -6.51 0.32 3.47
CA PHE A 37 -5.69 1.43 3.96
C PHE A 37 -6.45 2.77 3.92
N PHE A 38 -7.02 3.12 2.78
CA PHE A 38 -7.79 4.36 2.63
C PHE A 38 -9.11 4.32 3.40
N GLY A 39 -9.72 3.15 3.55
CA GLY A 39 -10.93 2.96 4.35
C GLY A 39 -10.70 3.31 5.83
N MET A 40 -9.65 2.78 6.42
CA MET A 40 -9.26 3.15 7.78
C MET A 40 -8.89 4.62 7.88
N ARG A 41 -8.11 5.12 6.93
CA ARG A 41 -7.62 6.50 6.91
C ARG A 41 -8.74 7.53 6.80
N THR A 42 -9.79 7.25 6.02
CA THR A 42 -10.99 8.11 5.91
C THR A 42 -11.65 8.34 7.26
N LEU A 43 -11.65 7.33 8.12
CA LEU A 43 -12.28 7.38 9.44
C LEU A 43 -11.36 7.90 10.55
N LEU A 44 -10.04 7.81 10.36
CA LEU A 44 -9.07 7.92 11.44
C LEU A 44 -9.18 9.23 12.23
N VAL A 45 -9.18 10.38 11.54
CA VAL A 45 -9.20 11.67 12.23
C VAL A 45 -10.54 11.94 12.92
N TYR A 46 -11.63 11.52 12.28
CA TYR A 46 -12.98 11.65 12.88
C TYR A 46 -13.16 10.72 14.09
N TYR A 47 -12.64 9.50 14.01
CA TYR A 47 -12.64 8.57 15.13
C TYR A 47 -11.88 9.14 16.34
N MET A 48 -10.69 9.72 16.12
CA MET A 48 -9.93 10.36 17.19
C MET A 48 -10.69 11.52 17.84
N THR A 49 -11.27 12.40 17.04
CA THR A 49 -11.94 13.61 17.56
C THR A 49 -13.34 13.36 18.11
N LYS A 50 -14.13 12.49 17.47
CA LYS A 50 -15.55 12.28 17.82
C LYS A 50 -15.79 11.09 18.76
N GLN A 51 -14.97 10.03 18.66
CA GLN A 51 -15.15 8.82 19.48
C GLN A 51 -14.15 8.77 20.65
N LEU A 52 -12.87 9.04 20.38
CA LEU A 52 -11.84 9.02 21.41
C LEU A 52 -11.74 10.35 22.17
N MET A 53 -12.47 11.37 21.72
CA MET A 53 -12.50 12.71 22.31
C MET A 53 -11.11 13.35 22.46
N ILE A 54 -10.20 12.98 21.56
CA ILE A 54 -8.86 13.57 21.49
C ILE A 54 -9.00 14.94 20.80
N ASP A 55 -8.42 15.97 21.38
CA ASP A 55 -8.45 17.30 20.77
C ASP A 55 -7.79 17.34 19.40
N GLN A 56 -8.12 18.36 18.61
CA GLN A 56 -7.68 18.46 17.23
C GLN A 56 -6.16 18.52 17.06
N GLN A 57 -5.45 19.18 17.98
CA GLN A 57 -4.00 19.30 17.90
C GLN A 57 -3.32 17.96 18.09
N HIS A 58 -3.70 17.22 19.14
CA HIS A 58 -3.16 15.89 19.39
C HIS A 58 -3.56 14.88 18.29
N SER A 59 -4.81 14.94 17.80
CA SER A 59 -5.26 14.11 16.68
C SER A 59 -4.41 14.33 15.42
N SER A 60 -4.08 15.59 15.11
CA SER A 60 -3.21 15.93 13.98
C SER A 60 -1.77 15.43 14.17
N LEU A 61 -1.24 15.49 15.39
CA LEU A 61 0.09 14.94 15.70
C LEU A 61 0.12 13.41 15.57
N ILE A 62 -0.90 12.72 16.07
CA ILE A 62 -1.02 11.26 15.95
C ILE A 62 -1.14 10.86 14.47
N TYR A 63 -2.00 11.55 13.71
CA TYR A 63 -2.14 11.31 12.28
C TYR A 63 -0.82 11.51 11.53
N GLY A 64 -0.13 12.63 11.78
CA GLY A 64 1.18 12.93 11.18
C GLY A 64 2.24 11.89 11.55
N GLY A 65 2.30 11.48 12.82
CA GLY A 65 3.21 10.44 13.30
C GLY A 65 2.93 9.08 12.65
N TYR A 66 1.65 8.71 12.52
CA TYR A 66 1.24 7.50 11.82
C TYR A 66 1.62 7.55 10.33
N ALA A 67 1.32 8.67 9.64
CA ALA A 67 1.68 8.85 8.24
C ALA A 67 3.20 8.75 8.04
N ALA A 68 3.98 9.41 8.90
CA ALA A 68 5.44 9.29 8.87
C ALA A 68 5.91 7.84 9.04
N ALA A 69 5.34 7.10 10.01
CA ALA A 69 5.66 5.69 10.22
C ALA A 69 5.35 4.83 9.00
N VAL A 70 4.20 5.02 8.34
CA VAL A 70 3.79 4.29 7.13
C VAL A 70 4.77 4.50 5.97
N TYR A 71 5.36 5.69 5.83
CA TYR A 71 6.37 5.96 4.79
C TYR A 71 7.78 5.52 5.19
N PHE A 72 8.07 5.43 6.48
CA PHE A 72 9.40 5.08 6.98
C PHE A 72 9.61 3.57 7.12
N THR A 73 8.61 2.84 7.60
CA THR A 73 8.69 1.38 7.83
C THR A 73 9.03 0.57 6.56
N PRO A 74 8.61 0.92 5.32
CA PRO A 74 8.98 0.20 4.11
C PRO A 74 10.49 0.13 3.84
N ILE A 75 11.27 1.10 4.35
CA ILE A 75 12.73 1.09 4.21
C ILE A 75 13.31 -0.14 4.89
N PHE A 76 12.87 -0.42 6.11
CA PHE A 76 13.32 -1.58 6.88
C PHE A 76 12.65 -2.87 6.43
N GLY A 77 11.34 -2.81 6.17
CA GLY A 77 10.57 -3.96 5.74
C GLY A 77 11.05 -4.54 4.41
N GLY A 78 11.43 -3.70 3.46
CA GLY A 78 12.04 -4.14 2.21
C GLY A 78 13.37 -4.88 2.43
N VAL A 79 14.23 -4.38 3.32
CA VAL A 79 15.49 -5.04 3.67
C VAL A 79 15.24 -6.39 4.36
N ILE A 80 14.28 -6.44 5.29
CA ILE A 80 13.89 -7.66 5.99
C ILE A 80 13.35 -8.68 4.98
N ALA A 81 12.47 -8.26 4.08
CA ALA A 81 11.91 -9.11 3.04
C ALA A 81 12.99 -9.68 2.10
N ASP A 82 13.88 -8.84 1.60
CA ASP A 82 14.88 -9.26 0.61
C ASP A 82 15.94 -10.18 1.21
N ARG A 83 16.35 -9.97 2.49
CA ARG A 83 17.47 -10.69 3.09
C ARG A 83 17.09 -11.89 3.95
N PHE A 84 15.94 -11.84 4.63
CA PHE A 84 15.65 -12.79 5.70
C PHE A 84 14.43 -13.66 5.45
N ILE A 85 13.29 -13.10 5.08
CA ILE A 85 12.02 -13.83 5.07
C ILE A 85 11.48 -14.12 3.67
N GLY A 86 11.97 -13.43 2.63
CA GLY A 86 11.45 -13.49 1.27
C GLY A 86 10.18 -12.66 1.08
N LYS A 87 9.97 -12.15 -0.13
CA LYS A 87 8.87 -11.24 -0.43
C LYS A 87 7.48 -11.88 -0.24
N ARG A 88 7.32 -13.17 -0.57
CA ARG A 88 6.05 -13.87 -0.37
C ARG A 88 5.64 -13.90 1.10
N ASN A 89 6.56 -14.29 1.98
CA ASN A 89 6.29 -14.32 3.42
C ASN A 89 6.10 -12.90 3.99
N ALA A 90 6.84 -11.92 3.48
CA ALA A 90 6.69 -10.52 3.87
C ALA A 90 5.29 -9.98 3.53
N VAL A 91 4.73 -10.32 2.36
CA VAL A 91 3.35 -9.98 1.99
C VAL A 91 2.35 -10.66 2.93
N VAL A 92 2.53 -11.94 3.23
CA VAL A 92 1.60 -12.68 4.10
C VAL A 92 1.65 -12.14 5.54
N ILE A 93 2.84 -12.01 6.11
CA ILE A 93 3.01 -11.50 7.49
C ILE A 93 2.52 -10.05 7.57
N GLY A 94 2.93 -9.20 6.62
CA GLY A 94 2.49 -7.80 6.57
C GLY A 94 0.98 -7.68 6.42
N GLY A 95 0.37 -8.48 5.54
CA GLY A 95 -1.07 -8.52 5.35
C GLY A 95 -1.84 -8.96 6.59
N LEU A 96 -1.36 -9.98 7.30
CA LEU A 96 -1.96 -10.43 8.56
C LEU A 96 -1.85 -9.36 9.65
N LEU A 97 -0.69 -8.69 9.77
CA LEU A 97 -0.51 -7.59 10.73
C LEU A 97 -1.46 -6.42 10.42
N MET A 98 -1.59 -6.05 9.14
CA MET A 98 -2.53 -5.00 8.74
C MET A 98 -3.98 -5.39 9.03
N ALA A 99 -4.40 -6.61 8.67
CA ALA A 99 -5.76 -7.08 8.95
C ALA A 99 -6.04 -7.08 10.45
N ALA A 100 -5.14 -7.63 11.27
CA ALA A 100 -5.27 -7.60 12.72
C ALA A 100 -5.36 -6.17 13.25
N GLY A 101 -4.52 -5.26 12.74
CA GLY A 101 -4.56 -3.85 13.09
C GLY A 101 -5.91 -3.20 12.80
N HIS A 102 -6.48 -3.45 11.61
CA HIS A 102 -7.80 -2.90 11.26
C HIS A 102 -8.91 -3.42 12.17
N PHE A 103 -8.90 -4.70 12.55
CA PHE A 103 -9.88 -5.23 13.51
C PHE A 103 -9.64 -4.68 14.93
N MET A 104 -8.38 -4.49 15.35
CA MET A 104 -8.05 -3.87 16.63
C MET A 104 -8.52 -2.41 16.72
N MET A 105 -8.61 -1.68 15.60
CA MET A 105 -9.17 -0.32 15.57
C MET A 105 -10.62 -0.24 16.06
N ALA A 106 -11.37 -1.35 16.03
CA ALA A 106 -12.73 -1.41 16.59
C ALA A 106 -12.74 -1.26 18.13
N PHE A 107 -11.60 -1.43 18.80
CA PHE A 107 -11.47 -1.37 20.25
C PHE A 107 -10.65 -0.15 20.66
N PRO A 108 -11.25 0.87 21.32
CA PRO A 108 -10.54 2.11 21.73
C PRO A 108 -9.26 1.87 22.52
N SER A 109 -9.24 0.85 23.39
CA SER A 109 -8.08 0.50 24.21
C SER A 109 -6.87 0.01 23.41
N LEU A 110 -7.08 -0.50 22.20
CA LEU A 110 -6.04 -1.02 21.31
C LEU A 110 -5.61 -0.03 20.22
N PHE A 111 -6.12 1.19 20.23
CA PHE A 111 -5.95 2.18 19.17
C PHE A 111 -4.50 2.37 18.74
N TYR A 112 -3.58 2.65 19.66
CA TYR A 112 -2.17 2.89 19.32
C TYR A 112 -1.46 1.61 18.84
N VAL A 113 -1.80 0.46 19.43
CA VAL A 113 -1.27 -0.84 19.01
C VAL A 113 -1.74 -1.17 17.59
N ALA A 114 -3.00 -0.87 17.30
CA ALA A 114 -3.59 -1.02 15.96
C ALA A 114 -2.85 -0.19 14.91
N LEU A 115 -2.61 1.09 15.19
CA LEU A 115 -1.84 1.97 14.28
C LEU A 115 -0.42 1.45 14.05
N ALA A 116 0.25 1.01 15.11
CA ALA A 116 1.59 0.42 15.01
C ALA A 116 1.58 -0.87 14.17
N ALA A 117 0.61 -1.77 14.40
CA ALA A 117 0.47 -3.01 13.64
C ALA A 117 0.24 -2.74 12.14
N ILE A 118 -0.64 -1.77 11.81
CA ILE A 118 -0.89 -1.37 10.41
C ILE A 118 0.38 -0.79 9.77
N ALA A 119 1.09 0.12 10.46
CA ALA A 119 2.30 0.73 9.92
C ALA A 119 3.43 -0.28 9.71
N LEU A 120 3.65 -1.20 10.65
CA LEU A 120 4.66 -2.26 10.53
C LEU A 120 4.28 -3.27 9.45
N GLY A 121 3.00 -3.65 9.39
CA GLY A 121 2.48 -4.54 8.37
C GLY A 121 2.64 -3.95 6.97
N ASN A 122 2.27 -2.68 6.79
CA ASN A 122 2.47 -1.94 5.54
C ASN A 122 3.95 -1.88 5.14
N GLY A 123 4.84 -1.71 6.12
CA GLY A 123 6.28 -1.70 5.89
C GLY A 123 6.81 -2.98 5.24
N LEU A 124 6.32 -4.14 5.64
CA LEU A 124 6.67 -5.43 5.04
C LEU A 124 5.94 -5.66 3.70
N PHE A 125 4.66 -5.29 3.64
CA PHE A 125 3.76 -5.61 2.55
C PHE A 125 4.06 -4.81 1.28
N LEU A 126 4.05 -3.49 1.37
CA LEU A 126 4.09 -2.58 0.23
C LEU A 126 5.33 -2.77 -0.67
N PRO A 127 6.58 -2.74 -0.14
CA PRO A 127 7.76 -2.93 -0.99
C PRO A 127 7.83 -4.34 -1.58
N SER A 128 7.33 -5.33 -0.84
CA SER A 128 7.35 -6.73 -1.24
C SER A 128 6.37 -7.03 -2.36
N LEU A 129 5.16 -6.45 -2.32
CA LEU A 129 4.15 -6.64 -3.36
C LEU A 129 4.53 -5.90 -4.65
N SER A 130 4.87 -4.61 -4.56
CA SER A 130 5.21 -3.78 -5.72
C SER A 130 6.44 -4.30 -6.47
N SER A 131 7.44 -4.83 -5.77
CA SER A 131 8.63 -5.40 -6.41
C SER A 131 8.35 -6.70 -7.16
N GLN A 132 7.29 -7.44 -6.83
CA GLN A 132 6.89 -8.65 -7.55
C GLN A 132 6.33 -8.34 -8.94
N VAL A 133 5.80 -7.13 -9.19
CA VAL A 133 5.40 -6.71 -10.55
C VAL A 133 6.58 -6.83 -11.50
N ASN A 134 7.75 -6.31 -11.13
CA ASN A 134 8.94 -6.41 -11.95
C ASN A 134 9.40 -7.87 -12.19
N SER A 135 9.17 -8.73 -11.22
CA SER A 135 9.57 -10.15 -11.30
C SER A 135 8.75 -10.98 -12.29
N LEU A 136 7.62 -10.45 -12.78
CA LEU A 136 6.77 -11.09 -13.78
C LEU A 136 7.31 -10.96 -15.21
N TYR A 137 8.28 -10.06 -15.44
CA TYR A 137 8.76 -9.70 -16.77
C TYR A 137 10.23 -10.00 -16.92
N ALA A 138 10.63 -10.37 -18.14
CA ALA A 138 12.04 -10.49 -18.48
C ALA A 138 12.71 -9.10 -18.50
N HIS A 139 14.02 -9.09 -18.35
CA HIS A 139 14.78 -7.83 -18.44
C HIS A 139 14.59 -7.17 -19.81
N GLY A 140 14.15 -5.89 -19.82
CA GLY A 140 13.89 -5.15 -21.04
C GLY A 140 12.53 -5.43 -21.70
N ASP A 141 11.63 -6.17 -21.08
CA ASP A 141 10.27 -6.39 -21.63
C ASP A 141 9.51 -5.05 -21.72
N PRO A 142 9.09 -4.61 -22.94
CA PRO A 142 8.41 -3.34 -23.15
C PRO A 142 7.06 -3.23 -22.44
N ARG A 143 6.44 -4.36 -22.05
CA ARG A 143 5.16 -4.40 -21.33
C ARG A 143 5.26 -3.97 -19.88
N LEU A 144 6.46 -3.93 -19.31
CA LEU A 144 6.65 -3.59 -17.88
C LEU A 144 6.11 -2.19 -17.54
N ALA A 145 6.29 -1.19 -18.41
CA ALA A 145 5.76 0.15 -18.18
C ALA A 145 4.22 0.16 -18.11
N SER A 146 3.57 -0.57 -19.05
CA SER A 146 2.12 -0.74 -19.06
C SER A 146 1.63 -1.53 -17.84
N ALA A 147 2.38 -2.51 -17.36
CA ALA A 147 2.05 -3.28 -16.17
C ALA A 147 1.97 -2.42 -14.91
N TYR A 148 2.90 -1.49 -14.74
CA TYR A 148 2.83 -0.53 -13.63
C TYR A 148 1.64 0.42 -13.75
N ASN A 149 1.24 0.82 -14.96
CA ASN A 149 0.03 1.61 -15.15
C ASN A 149 -1.23 0.82 -14.74
N VAL A 150 -1.34 -0.45 -15.13
CA VAL A 150 -2.44 -1.33 -14.72
C VAL A 150 -2.44 -1.50 -13.19
N TYR A 151 -1.29 -1.77 -12.59
CA TYR A 151 -1.15 -1.89 -11.14
C TYR A 151 -1.59 -0.60 -10.42
N TYR A 152 -1.24 0.57 -10.95
CA TYR A 152 -1.63 1.87 -10.41
C TYR A 152 -3.14 2.14 -10.52
N VAL A 153 -3.81 1.63 -11.55
CA VAL A 153 -5.29 1.67 -11.63
C VAL A 153 -5.91 0.93 -10.45
N GLY A 154 -5.34 -0.22 -10.06
CA GLY A 154 -5.80 -0.96 -8.88
C GLY A 154 -5.70 -0.12 -7.59
N ILE A 155 -4.59 0.59 -7.39
CA ILE A 155 -4.40 1.52 -6.26
C ILE A 155 -5.55 2.53 -6.21
N ASN A 156 -5.82 3.21 -7.33
CA ASN A 156 -6.83 4.26 -7.38
C ASN A 156 -8.25 3.70 -7.22
N LEU A 157 -8.54 2.53 -7.78
CA LEU A 157 -9.85 1.89 -7.65
C LEU A 157 -10.13 1.52 -6.19
N GLY A 158 -9.16 0.95 -5.48
CA GLY A 158 -9.27 0.65 -4.06
C GLY A 158 -9.49 1.91 -3.22
N ALA A 159 -8.68 2.96 -3.46
CA ALA A 159 -8.78 4.24 -2.78
C ALA A 159 -10.12 4.94 -3.04
N PHE A 160 -10.66 4.82 -4.26
CA PHE A 160 -11.98 5.38 -4.63
C PHE A 160 -13.13 4.68 -3.91
N LEU A 161 -13.12 3.35 -3.86
CA LEU A 161 -14.20 2.56 -3.23
C LEU A 161 -14.21 2.68 -1.71
N ALA A 162 -13.07 2.92 -1.09
CA ALA A 162 -12.88 2.89 0.35
C ALA A 162 -13.79 3.86 1.13
N PRO A 163 -13.85 5.17 0.83
CA PRO A 163 -14.70 6.09 1.56
C PRO A 163 -16.19 5.78 1.41
N PHE A 164 -16.63 5.26 0.25
CA PHE A 164 -18.03 4.90 0.05
C PHE A 164 -18.45 3.72 0.93
N VAL A 165 -17.61 2.73 1.11
CA VAL A 165 -17.95 1.55 1.92
C VAL A 165 -17.58 1.78 3.38
N CYS A 166 -16.30 2.00 3.68
CA CYS A 166 -15.83 2.13 5.05
C CYS A 166 -16.34 3.42 5.71
N GLY A 167 -16.33 4.54 4.96
CA GLY A 167 -16.84 5.82 5.45
C GLY A 167 -18.32 5.74 5.80
N THR A 168 -19.16 5.26 4.87
CA THR A 168 -20.61 5.11 5.10
C THR A 168 -20.89 4.16 6.25
N LEU A 169 -20.23 3.00 6.31
CA LEU A 169 -20.41 2.06 7.41
C LEU A 169 -19.98 2.66 8.76
N GLY A 170 -18.88 3.40 8.77
CA GLY A 170 -18.38 4.05 9.97
C GLY A 170 -19.27 5.17 10.49
N GLU A 171 -19.79 6.00 9.60
CA GLU A 171 -20.66 7.13 9.97
C GLU A 171 -22.10 6.72 10.32
N VAL A 172 -22.67 5.76 9.56
CA VAL A 172 -24.10 5.38 9.72
C VAL A 172 -24.29 4.30 10.77
N TYR A 173 -23.42 3.28 10.79
CA TYR A 173 -23.58 2.10 11.67
C TYR A 173 -22.60 2.09 12.84
N GLY A 174 -21.61 2.97 12.83
CA GLY A 174 -20.60 3.13 13.88
C GLY A 174 -19.19 2.74 13.44
N TRP A 175 -18.21 3.36 14.06
CA TRP A 175 -16.77 3.30 13.69
C TRP A 175 -16.23 1.88 13.55
N HIS A 176 -16.63 0.97 14.44
CA HIS A 176 -16.21 -0.42 14.43
C HIS A 176 -16.60 -1.16 13.14
N TRP A 177 -17.73 -0.83 12.53
CA TRP A 177 -18.16 -1.42 11.25
C TRP A 177 -17.29 -0.93 10.08
N GLY A 178 -16.94 0.37 10.08
CA GLY A 178 -16.05 0.92 9.06
C GLY A 178 -14.64 0.32 9.12
N PHE A 179 -14.09 0.19 10.32
CA PHE A 179 -12.78 -0.46 10.50
C PHE A 179 -12.82 -1.97 10.22
N ALA A 180 -13.90 -2.65 10.60
CA ALA A 180 -14.11 -4.05 10.26
C ALA A 180 -14.18 -4.27 8.74
N ALA A 181 -14.87 -3.40 8.00
CA ALA A 181 -14.92 -3.46 6.54
C ALA A 181 -13.52 -3.29 5.92
N ALA A 182 -12.70 -2.38 6.45
CA ALA A 182 -11.31 -2.25 6.04
C ALA A 182 -10.52 -3.55 6.33
N GLY A 183 -10.70 -4.16 7.50
CA GLY A 183 -10.09 -5.44 7.86
C GLY A 183 -10.51 -6.59 6.93
N VAL A 184 -11.79 -6.68 6.61
CA VAL A 184 -12.32 -7.67 5.65
C VAL A 184 -11.72 -7.45 4.27
N GLY A 185 -11.64 -6.20 3.80
CA GLY A 185 -10.96 -5.86 2.54
C GLY A 185 -9.51 -6.36 2.52
N MET A 186 -8.77 -6.18 3.61
CA MET A 186 -7.39 -6.68 3.73
C MET A 186 -7.33 -8.21 3.65
N LEU A 187 -8.26 -8.91 4.30
CA LEU A 187 -8.32 -10.38 4.23
C LEU A 187 -8.67 -10.88 2.83
N ILE A 188 -9.58 -10.20 2.10
CA ILE A 188 -9.88 -10.52 0.70
C ILE A 188 -8.63 -10.35 -0.17
N GLY A 189 -7.90 -9.24 0.01
CA GLY A 189 -6.62 -9.03 -0.67
C GLY A 189 -5.61 -10.13 -0.39
N LEU A 190 -5.43 -10.49 0.87
CA LEU A 190 -4.53 -11.56 1.29
C LEU A 190 -4.95 -12.92 0.73
N PHE A 191 -6.25 -13.24 0.77
CA PHE A 191 -6.79 -14.46 0.17
C PHE A 191 -6.54 -14.51 -1.35
N THR A 192 -6.78 -13.39 -2.04
CA THR A 192 -6.50 -13.25 -3.48
C THR A 192 -5.02 -13.52 -3.77
N TYR A 193 -4.12 -12.96 -2.96
CA TYR A 193 -2.69 -13.20 -3.08
C TYR A 193 -2.32 -14.68 -2.90
N LEU A 194 -2.81 -15.31 -1.82
CA LEU A 194 -2.54 -16.71 -1.51
C LEU A 194 -3.08 -17.66 -2.59
N ALA A 195 -4.31 -17.44 -3.05
CA ALA A 195 -4.91 -18.23 -4.13
C ALA A 195 -4.17 -18.06 -5.47
N GLY A 196 -3.57 -16.89 -5.67
CA GLY A 196 -2.83 -16.54 -6.87
C GLY A 196 -1.34 -16.88 -6.87
N LEU A 197 -0.78 -17.41 -5.77
CA LEU A 197 0.66 -17.71 -5.62
C LEU A 197 1.23 -18.57 -6.75
N LYS A 198 0.43 -19.46 -7.33
CA LYS A 198 0.82 -20.31 -8.48
C LYS A 198 1.15 -19.53 -9.76
N TYR A 199 0.67 -18.30 -9.87
CA TYR A 199 0.93 -17.43 -11.03
C TYR A 199 2.10 -16.46 -10.78
N LEU A 200 2.66 -16.45 -9.57
CA LEU A 200 3.77 -15.58 -9.20
C LEU A 200 5.08 -16.35 -9.21
N PRO A 201 6.18 -15.78 -9.73
CA PRO A 201 7.47 -16.41 -9.76
C PRO A 201 7.98 -16.72 -8.35
N VAL A 202 8.68 -17.83 -8.21
CA VAL A 202 9.38 -18.17 -6.96
C VAL A 202 10.67 -17.38 -6.91
N GLU A 203 10.80 -16.51 -5.92
CA GLU A 203 12.03 -15.72 -5.73
C GLU A 203 13.05 -16.46 -4.87
N LYS A 204 14.32 -16.33 -5.26
CA LYS A 204 15.45 -16.76 -4.43
C LYS A 204 15.67 -15.74 -3.31
N ILE A 205 15.73 -16.22 -2.08
CA ILE A 205 16.10 -15.39 -0.91
C ILE A 205 17.64 -15.25 -0.93
N GLY A 206 18.12 -14.04 -0.79
CA GLY A 206 19.55 -13.78 -0.69
C GLY A 206 19.97 -12.39 -1.16
N PRO A 207 21.21 -11.99 -0.90
CA PRO A 207 21.74 -10.74 -1.38
C PRO A 207 21.64 -10.67 -2.90
N ARG A 208 21.01 -9.63 -3.42
CA ARG A 208 21.04 -9.36 -4.86
C ARG A 208 22.47 -9.03 -5.26
N GLU A 209 22.93 -9.57 -6.37
CA GLU A 209 24.16 -9.10 -6.97
C GLU A 209 24.07 -7.59 -7.19
N PRO A 210 25.12 -6.83 -6.81
CA PRO A 210 25.13 -5.40 -7.00
C PRO A 210 25.01 -5.09 -8.49
N HIS A 211 23.86 -4.62 -8.91
CA HIS A 211 23.63 -4.20 -10.29
C HIS A 211 24.55 -3.00 -10.59
N LYS A 212 25.54 -3.19 -11.46
CA LYS A 212 26.37 -2.08 -11.93
C LYS A 212 25.47 -1.17 -12.77
N PRO A 213 25.28 0.08 -12.35
CA PRO A 213 24.41 0.98 -13.08
C PRO A 213 24.98 1.28 -14.45
N ALA A 214 24.16 1.17 -15.48
CA ALA A 214 24.56 1.36 -16.88
C ALA A 214 24.88 2.83 -17.26
N ASP A 215 24.56 3.79 -16.36
CA ASP A 215 24.60 5.23 -16.65
C ASP A 215 25.97 5.90 -16.45
N GLY A 216 27.02 5.16 -16.04
CA GLY A 216 28.36 5.71 -15.79
C GLY A 216 28.44 6.85 -14.77
N MET A 217 27.31 7.16 -14.08
CA MET A 217 27.25 8.28 -13.16
C MET A 217 28.02 8.00 -11.87
N HIS A 218 28.83 8.99 -11.43
CA HIS A 218 29.57 8.89 -10.18
C HIS A 218 28.61 8.67 -8.98
N PRO A 219 28.91 7.73 -8.05
CA PRO A 219 28.01 7.38 -6.94
C PRO A 219 27.53 8.57 -6.11
N ARG A 220 28.42 9.56 -5.85
CA ARG A 220 28.07 10.79 -5.10
C ARG A 220 27.01 11.62 -5.81
N ARG A 221 27.12 11.80 -7.14
CA ARG A 221 26.12 12.55 -7.93
C ARG A 221 24.76 11.86 -7.90
N ARG A 222 24.76 10.54 -8.03
CA ARG A 222 23.53 9.74 -7.92
C ARG A 222 22.88 9.90 -6.54
N PHE A 223 23.68 9.81 -5.47
CA PHE A 223 23.18 10.02 -4.10
C PHE A 223 22.57 11.41 -3.92
N LEU A 224 23.23 12.46 -4.41
CA LEU A 224 22.72 13.84 -4.33
C LEU A 224 21.41 14.03 -5.10
N LEU A 225 21.30 13.42 -6.31
CA LEU A 225 20.05 13.47 -7.09
C LEU A 225 18.92 12.73 -6.38
N LEU A 226 19.17 11.54 -5.85
CA LEU A 226 18.17 10.78 -5.09
C LEU A 226 17.74 11.54 -3.82
N PHE A 227 18.67 12.15 -3.11
CA PHE A 227 18.38 12.96 -1.94
C PHE A 227 17.55 14.20 -2.30
N GLY A 228 17.89 14.89 -3.41
CA GLY A 228 17.09 16.02 -3.91
C GLY A 228 15.66 15.63 -4.28
N ILE A 229 15.49 14.52 -5.00
CA ILE A 229 14.17 13.99 -5.34
C ILE A 229 13.40 13.64 -4.06
N MET A 230 14.05 12.98 -3.10
CA MET A 230 13.42 12.62 -1.81
C MET A 230 12.96 13.86 -1.04
N ALA A 231 13.75 14.93 -1.01
CA ALA A 231 13.35 16.18 -0.36
C ALA A 231 12.08 16.79 -0.99
N VAL A 232 12.01 16.82 -2.33
CA VAL A 232 10.82 17.29 -3.05
C VAL A 232 9.60 16.41 -2.75
N VAL A 233 9.78 15.08 -2.74
CA VAL A 233 8.71 14.13 -2.44
C VAL A 233 8.21 14.32 -1.00
N ILE A 234 9.08 14.56 -0.03
CA ILE A 234 8.68 14.81 1.37
C ILE A 234 7.77 16.05 1.46
N VAL A 235 8.14 17.16 0.82
CA VAL A 235 7.33 18.38 0.81
C VAL A 235 5.97 18.14 0.14
N PHE A 236 5.98 17.49 -1.03
CA PHE A 236 4.74 17.12 -1.74
C PHE A 236 3.83 16.23 -0.89
N ARG A 237 4.40 15.19 -0.26
CA ARG A 237 3.64 14.28 0.60
C ARG A 237 3.09 14.99 1.84
N GLY A 238 3.86 15.88 2.46
CA GLY A 238 3.37 16.70 3.58
C GLY A 238 2.12 17.50 3.22
N ALA A 239 2.08 18.12 2.02
CA ALA A 239 0.90 18.79 1.53
C ALA A 239 -0.25 17.82 1.18
N TYR A 240 0.06 16.72 0.50
CA TYR A 240 -0.94 15.71 0.11
C TYR A 240 -1.64 15.07 1.32
N GLU A 241 -0.90 14.81 2.40
CA GLU A 241 -1.45 14.20 3.61
C GLU A 241 -2.48 15.07 4.33
N GLN A 242 -2.52 16.40 4.04
CA GLN A 242 -3.54 17.29 4.62
C GLN A 242 -4.97 16.92 4.20
N ASN A 243 -5.16 16.19 3.10
CA ASN A 243 -6.48 15.68 2.71
C ASN A 243 -7.14 14.82 3.79
N GLY A 244 -6.37 13.97 4.46
CA GLY A 244 -6.89 13.07 5.50
C GLY A 244 -6.90 13.69 6.91
N ASN A 245 -6.39 14.89 7.08
CA ASN A 245 -6.32 15.58 8.37
C ASN A 245 -6.96 16.97 8.31
N THR A 246 -6.21 17.99 7.90
CA THR A 246 -6.66 19.39 7.96
C THR A 246 -7.90 19.64 7.11
N ILE A 247 -7.93 19.13 5.88
CA ILE A 247 -9.08 19.30 4.97
C ILE A 247 -10.28 18.54 5.50
N ALA A 248 -10.09 17.33 6.01
CA ALA A 248 -11.16 16.54 6.61
C ALA A 248 -11.80 17.27 7.81
N LEU A 249 -10.98 17.78 8.74
CA LEU A 249 -11.45 18.53 9.91
C LEU A 249 -12.15 19.84 9.52
N TRP A 250 -11.59 20.57 8.54
CA TRP A 250 -12.20 21.80 8.03
C TRP A 250 -13.55 21.53 7.37
N THR A 251 -13.64 20.46 6.57
CA THR A 251 -14.90 20.07 5.92
C THR A 251 -15.96 19.68 6.94
N ASP A 252 -15.56 19.09 8.05
CA ASP A 252 -16.48 18.70 9.13
C ASP A 252 -17.09 19.90 9.87
N SER A 253 -16.30 20.96 10.07
CA SER A 253 -16.69 22.13 10.87
C SER A 253 -17.14 23.34 10.05
N GLY A 254 -16.68 23.47 8.79
CA GLY A 254 -16.80 24.68 7.97
C GLY A 254 -17.69 24.57 6.74
N VAL A 255 -18.13 23.35 6.38
CA VAL A 255 -18.92 23.12 5.14
C VAL A 255 -20.31 22.61 5.50
N ASP A 256 -21.33 23.28 4.98
CA ASP A 256 -22.71 22.77 5.04
C ASP A 256 -22.83 21.54 4.14
N ARG A 257 -23.17 20.41 4.74
CA ARG A 257 -23.28 19.11 4.05
C ARG A 257 -24.72 18.77 3.64
N HIS A 258 -25.68 19.65 3.95
CA HIS A 258 -27.07 19.42 3.56
C HIS A 258 -27.26 19.76 2.08
N LEU A 259 -27.32 18.73 1.24
CA LEU A 259 -27.69 18.82 -0.16
C LEU A 259 -29.22 18.96 -0.24
N GLY A 260 -29.69 20.18 -0.40
CA GLY A 260 -31.08 20.54 -0.55
C GLY A 260 -31.61 21.26 0.68
N GLY A 261 -31.82 22.56 0.51
CA GLY A 261 -32.33 23.45 1.51
C GLY A 261 -33.59 22.93 2.18
N GLY A 262 -33.57 23.08 3.45
CA GLY A 262 -34.61 22.74 4.36
C GLY A 262 -35.75 23.63 4.38
#